data_1fe9afcf958a0ab06653033fdfec51a5
#
_entry.id   1fe9afcf958a0ab06653033fdfec51a5
#
_cell.length_a   1.000
_cell.length_b   1.000
_cell.length_c   1.000
_cell.angle_alpha   90.00
_cell.angle_beta   90.00
_cell.angle_gamma   90.00
#
_symmetry.space_group_name_H-M   'P 1'
#
loop_
_entity.id
_entity.type
_entity.pdbx_description
1 polymer ?
#
loop_
_entity_poly.entity_id
_entity_poly.type
_entity_poly.pdbx_seq_one_letter_code
_entity_poly.pdbx_strand_id
1 'polypeptide(L)'
;IFEGWCVGARNQKESDLKKGLNKIEKEHDSKLQWRKTVNRYLKNQYKNLFNKIDKLVYLKAPNFNRIFKWRLLQEEKLKLTSKNKKTMSKYKVREFIMFYERITKHMMKDFSKISDLTIFLDNSHRSKKMKFFNK
;
A
#
# COMPACT_ATOMS: atom_id res chain seq x y z
N ILE A 1 -16.85 10.35 1.60
CA ILE A 1 -15.95 9.23 1.21
C ILE A 1 -14.54 9.61 1.63
N PHE A 2 -13.85 8.70 2.32
CA PHE A 2 -12.46 8.85 2.70
C PHE A 2 -11.66 7.78 1.97
N GLU A 3 -10.71 8.18 1.11
CA GLU A 3 -9.91 7.27 0.31
C GLU A 3 -8.42 7.50 0.49
N GLY A 4 -7.64 6.48 0.29
CA GLY A 4 -6.19 6.55 0.34
C GLY A 4 -5.53 5.17 0.28
N TRP A 5 -4.24 5.18 -0.02
CA TRP A 5 -3.47 3.96 -0.21
C TRP A 5 -3.45 3.02 1.02
N CYS A 6 -3.36 3.56 2.22
CA CYS A 6 -3.26 2.76 3.45
C CYS A 6 -4.45 2.92 4.40
N VAL A 7 -5.59 3.42 3.91
CA VAL A 7 -6.80 3.61 4.73
C VAL A 7 -7.21 2.27 5.34
N GLY A 8 -7.43 2.26 6.64
CA GLY A 8 -7.77 1.08 7.42
C GLY A 8 -6.60 0.14 7.72
N ALA A 9 -5.36 0.48 7.31
CA ALA A 9 -4.20 -0.36 7.61
C ALA A 9 -4.01 -0.55 9.12
N ARG A 10 -3.60 -1.75 9.52
CA ARG A 10 -3.33 -2.12 10.92
C ARG A 10 -1.84 -2.22 11.19
N ASN A 11 -1.46 -2.04 12.43
CA ASN A 11 -0.08 -2.26 12.86
C ASN A 11 0.32 -3.73 12.71
N GLN A 12 1.61 -3.96 12.50
CA GLN A 12 2.23 -5.28 12.45
C GLN A 12 2.70 -5.71 13.85
N LYS A 13 2.99 -7.01 14.02
CA LYS A 13 3.70 -7.52 15.20
C LYS A 13 5.12 -6.95 15.23
N GLU A 14 5.64 -6.67 16.42
CA GLU A 14 7.02 -6.14 16.57
C GLU A 14 8.08 -7.08 15.96
N SER A 15 7.86 -8.39 16.03
CA SER A 15 8.73 -9.40 15.40
C SER A 15 8.86 -9.21 13.88
N ASP A 16 7.78 -8.80 13.20
CA ASP A 16 7.75 -8.63 11.75
C ASP A 16 8.55 -7.39 11.30
N LEU A 17 8.81 -6.45 12.22
CA LEU A 17 9.59 -5.26 11.94
C LEU A 17 11.11 -5.51 11.95
N LYS A 18 11.57 -6.55 12.64
CA LYS A 18 13.01 -6.80 12.85
C LYS A 18 13.78 -6.94 11.54
N LYS A 19 13.21 -7.62 10.54
CA LYS A 19 13.85 -7.84 9.24
C LYS A 19 13.46 -6.74 8.24
N GLY A 20 14.46 -6.05 7.66
CA GLY A 20 14.24 -5.13 6.54
C GLY A 20 13.70 -5.86 5.31
N LEU A 21 12.60 -5.37 4.77
CA LEU A 21 11.89 -6.01 3.65
C LEU A 21 12.58 -5.75 2.31
N ASN A 22 13.07 -4.54 2.09
CA ASN A 22 13.68 -4.09 0.85
C ASN A 22 14.99 -3.33 1.10
N LYS A 23 15.63 -2.85 0.03
CA LYS A 23 16.90 -2.15 0.08
C LYS A 23 16.84 -0.90 0.96
N ILE A 24 15.80 -0.07 0.80
CA ILE A 24 15.64 1.17 1.58
C ILE A 24 15.59 0.87 3.08
N GLU A 25 14.77 -0.09 3.50
CA GLU A 25 14.69 -0.45 4.92
C GLU A 25 16.01 -1.03 5.48
N LYS A 26 16.75 -1.77 4.65
CA LYS A 26 18.04 -2.37 5.07
C LYS A 26 19.14 -1.32 5.21
N GLU A 27 19.22 -0.38 4.28
CA GLU A 27 20.30 0.61 4.22
C GLU A 27 19.99 1.87 5.04
N HIS A 28 18.75 2.37 4.99
CA HIS A 28 18.37 3.65 5.61
C HIS A 28 17.56 3.53 6.89
N ASP A 29 17.07 2.33 7.23
CA ASP A 29 16.35 2.06 8.47
C ASP A 29 16.88 0.83 9.21
N SER A 30 18.19 0.61 9.21
CA SER A 30 18.84 -0.51 9.91
C SER A 30 18.50 -0.54 11.40
N LYS A 31 18.34 0.63 12.03
CA LYS A 31 17.97 0.82 13.44
C LYS A 31 16.45 0.71 13.71
N LEU A 32 15.62 0.37 12.70
CA LEU A 32 14.18 0.19 12.84
C LEU A 32 13.38 1.46 13.22
N GLN A 33 13.94 2.64 13.09
CA GLN A 33 13.30 3.88 13.56
C GLN A 33 12.03 4.22 12.78
N TRP A 34 12.12 4.18 11.44
CA TRP A 34 10.96 4.49 10.58
C TRP A 34 9.86 3.44 10.75
N ARG A 35 10.21 2.16 10.66
CA ARG A 35 9.26 1.05 10.76
C ARG A 35 8.52 1.08 12.09
N LYS A 36 9.24 1.27 13.20
CA LYS A 36 8.64 1.37 14.53
C LYS A 36 7.76 2.62 14.67
N THR A 37 8.22 3.76 14.14
CA THR A 37 7.43 4.99 14.17
C THR A 37 6.13 4.84 13.41
N VAL A 38 6.18 4.39 12.15
CA VAL A 38 4.98 4.15 11.34
C VAL A 38 4.05 3.13 12.01
N ASN A 39 4.61 2.04 12.54
CA ASN A 39 3.83 1.01 13.23
C ASN A 39 3.13 1.56 14.50
N ARG A 40 3.80 2.43 15.26
CA ARG A 40 3.22 3.12 16.41
C ARG A 40 2.08 4.05 16.01
N TYR A 41 2.22 4.81 14.92
CA TYR A 41 1.13 5.65 14.39
C TYR A 41 -0.07 4.80 13.97
N LEU A 42 0.15 3.68 13.28
CA LEU A 42 -0.92 2.75 12.89
C LEU A 42 -1.63 2.17 14.12
N LYS A 43 -0.88 1.85 15.19
CA LYS A 43 -1.42 1.29 16.44
C LYS A 43 -2.27 2.31 17.21
N ASN A 44 -1.93 3.59 17.15
CA ASN A 44 -2.51 4.65 17.97
C ASN A 44 -3.36 5.63 17.15
N GLN A 45 -2.74 6.65 16.56
CA GLN A 45 -3.43 7.77 15.92
C GLN A 45 -4.31 7.32 14.74
N TYR A 46 -3.73 6.52 13.82
CA TYR A 46 -4.49 6.03 12.67
C TYR A 46 -5.59 5.05 13.07
N LYS A 47 -5.38 4.25 14.12
CA LYS A 47 -6.44 3.38 14.64
C LYS A 47 -7.67 4.18 15.05
N ASN A 48 -7.47 5.29 15.77
CA ASN A 48 -8.55 6.16 16.20
C ASN A 48 -9.29 6.80 15.01
N LEU A 49 -8.56 7.20 13.96
CA LEU A 49 -9.15 7.71 12.73
C LEU A 49 -9.94 6.62 12.00
N PHE A 50 -9.33 5.45 11.82
CA PHE A 50 -9.94 4.36 11.04
C PHE A 50 -11.13 3.68 11.75
N ASN A 51 -11.21 3.78 13.07
CA ASN A 51 -12.38 3.32 13.83
C ASN A 51 -13.65 4.15 13.54
N LYS A 52 -13.52 5.32 12.89
CA LYS A 52 -14.65 6.15 12.46
C LYS A 52 -15.21 5.75 11.08
N ILE A 53 -14.62 4.74 10.44
CA ILE A 53 -15.05 4.27 9.12
C ILE A 53 -16.20 3.28 9.31
N ASP A 54 -17.35 3.61 8.77
CA ASP A 54 -18.56 2.76 8.85
C ASP A 54 -18.44 1.54 7.93
N LYS A 55 -17.97 1.75 6.70
CA LYS A 55 -17.81 0.72 5.67
C LYS A 55 -16.45 0.83 4.98
N LEU A 56 -15.77 -0.28 4.88
CA LEU A 56 -14.43 -0.37 4.31
C LEU A 56 -14.42 -1.18 3.02
N VAL A 57 -14.08 -0.52 1.91
CA VAL A 57 -13.89 -1.17 0.59
C VAL A 57 -12.42 -1.32 0.30
N TYR A 58 -11.97 -2.53 -0.03
CA TYR A 58 -10.60 -2.83 -0.36
C TYR A 58 -10.42 -3.19 -1.84
N LEU A 59 -9.67 -2.38 -2.57
CA LEU A 59 -9.23 -2.68 -3.93
C LEU A 59 -7.96 -3.53 -3.88
N LYS A 60 -8.08 -4.83 -4.11
CA LYS A 60 -6.98 -5.78 -3.97
C LYS A 60 -6.27 -6.00 -5.30
N ALA A 61 -5.05 -5.49 -5.40
CA ALA A 61 -4.15 -5.79 -6.52
C ALA A 61 -3.75 -7.29 -6.52
N PRO A 62 -3.44 -7.90 -7.68
CA PRO A 62 -3.02 -9.30 -7.77
C PRO A 62 -1.75 -9.59 -6.97
N ASN A 63 -0.76 -8.71 -7.04
CA ASN A 63 0.50 -8.79 -6.29
C ASN A 63 1.23 -7.44 -6.30
N PHE A 64 2.27 -7.31 -5.49
CA PHE A 64 3.02 -6.06 -5.36
C PHE A 64 3.74 -5.64 -6.67
N ASN A 65 4.20 -6.60 -7.47
CA ASN A 65 4.84 -6.29 -8.75
C ASN A 65 3.88 -5.64 -9.76
N ARG A 66 2.57 -5.94 -9.67
CA ARG A 66 1.56 -5.25 -10.49
C ARG A 66 1.41 -3.79 -10.08
N ILE A 67 1.46 -3.49 -8.79
CA ILE A 67 1.44 -2.11 -8.30
C ILE A 67 2.62 -1.32 -8.88
N PHE A 68 3.82 -1.91 -8.91
CA PHE A 68 4.97 -1.30 -9.58
C PHE A 68 4.70 -1.02 -11.06
N LYS A 69 4.21 -2.02 -11.82
CA LYS A 69 3.92 -1.87 -13.25
C LYS A 69 2.86 -0.79 -13.50
N TRP A 70 1.83 -0.74 -12.68
CA TRP A 70 0.77 0.26 -12.77
C TRP A 70 1.29 1.67 -12.48
N ARG A 71 2.15 1.81 -11.47
CA ARG A 71 2.77 3.09 -11.16
C ARG A 71 3.70 3.56 -12.28
N LEU A 72 4.45 2.62 -12.89
CA LEU A 72 5.29 2.92 -14.04
C LEU A 72 4.46 3.38 -15.25
N LEU A 73 3.38 2.66 -15.57
CA LEU A 73 2.46 3.05 -16.65
C LEU A 73 1.86 4.44 -16.42
N GLN A 74 1.56 4.79 -15.16
CA GLN A 74 1.08 6.14 -14.82
C GLN A 74 2.14 7.22 -15.16
N GLU A 75 3.42 6.98 -14.86
CA GLU A 75 4.50 7.90 -15.23
C GLU A 75 4.68 8.01 -16.76
N GLU A 76 4.56 6.89 -17.47
CA GLU A 76 4.63 6.87 -18.94
C GLU A 76 3.49 7.69 -19.57
N LYS A 77 2.26 7.51 -19.09
CA LYS A 77 1.12 8.33 -19.52
C LYS A 77 1.31 9.81 -19.20
N LEU A 78 1.83 10.12 -18.03
CA LEU A 78 2.11 11.50 -17.62
C LEU A 78 3.13 12.18 -18.54
N LYS A 79 4.15 11.44 -19.00
CA LYS A 79 5.11 11.96 -20.01
C LYS A 79 4.45 12.35 -21.32
N LEU A 80 3.47 11.56 -21.76
CA LEU A 80 2.78 11.81 -23.04
C LEU A 80 1.83 13.01 -22.96
N THR A 81 1.23 13.25 -21.81
CA THR A 81 0.19 14.29 -21.63
C THR A 81 0.73 15.64 -21.15
N SER A 82 1.98 15.72 -20.73
CA SER A 82 2.53 16.94 -20.09
C SER A 82 3.94 17.24 -20.53
N LYS A 83 4.11 18.22 -21.43
CA LYS A 83 5.42 18.67 -21.94
C LYS A 83 6.37 19.20 -20.84
N ASN A 84 5.86 19.67 -19.70
CA ASN A 84 6.64 20.35 -18.64
C ASN A 84 6.62 19.66 -17.26
N LYS A 85 6.05 18.47 -17.09
CA LYS A 85 6.05 17.80 -15.78
C LYS A 85 7.27 16.90 -15.60
N LYS A 86 7.99 17.09 -14.51
CA LYS A 86 9.04 16.17 -14.08
C LYS A 86 8.43 14.82 -13.78
N THR A 87 8.80 13.79 -14.55
CA THR A 87 8.36 12.42 -14.37
C THR A 87 9.49 11.58 -13.79
N MET A 88 9.13 10.52 -13.06
CA MET A 88 10.10 9.61 -12.49
C MET A 88 10.60 8.61 -13.53
N SER A 89 11.92 8.33 -13.53
CA SER A 89 12.48 7.20 -14.26
C SER A 89 12.01 5.87 -13.65
N LYS A 90 12.13 4.77 -14.40
CA LYS A 90 11.81 3.42 -13.91
C LYS A 90 12.54 3.08 -12.60
N TYR A 91 13.80 3.51 -12.48
CA TYR A 91 14.58 3.33 -11.26
C TYR A 91 13.97 4.11 -10.07
N LYS A 92 13.67 5.39 -10.27
CA LYS A 92 13.04 6.23 -9.25
C LYS A 92 11.66 5.73 -8.84
N VAL A 93 10.85 5.23 -9.78
CA VAL A 93 9.57 4.59 -9.46
C VAL A 93 9.79 3.37 -8.57
N ARG A 94 10.80 2.56 -8.85
CA ARG A 94 11.14 1.40 -8.01
C ARG A 94 11.55 1.79 -6.60
N GLU A 95 12.40 2.80 -6.45
CA GLU A 95 12.75 3.33 -5.13
C GLU A 95 11.53 3.90 -4.40
N PHE A 96 10.73 4.70 -5.09
CA PHE A 96 9.53 5.32 -4.53
C PHE A 96 8.56 4.29 -3.94
N ILE A 97 8.27 3.21 -4.64
CA ILE A 97 7.32 2.21 -4.14
C ILE A 97 7.87 1.37 -2.97
N MET A 98 9.19 1.33 -2.75
CA MET A 98 9.76 0.63 -1.60
C MET A 98 9.33 1.24 -0.27
N PHE A 99 9.06 2.55 -0.21
CA PHE A 99 8.51 3.21 0.99
C PHE A 99 7.13 2.69 1.38
N TYR A 100 6.36 2.23 0.40
CA TYR A 100 4.99 1.74 0.58
C TYR A 100 4.90 0.22 0.70
N GLU A 101 5.97 -0.49 0.34
CA GLU A 101 5.96 -1.93 0.13
C GLU A 101 5.55 -2.73 1.38
N ARG A 102 6.07 -2.35 2.54
CA ARG A 102 5.79 -3.05 3.80
C ARG A 102 4.31 -3.05 4.16
N ILE A 103 3.70 -1.88 4.21
CA ILE A 103 2.28 -1.75 4.58
C ILE A 103 1.41 -2.38 3.49
N THR A 104 1.73 -2.16 2.21
CA THR A 104 0.99 -2.77 1.10
C THR A 104 1.01 -4.30 1.21
N LYS A 105 2.18 -4.92 1.40
CA LYS A 105 2.28 -6.37 1.53
C LYS A 105 1.59 -6.89 2.79
N HIS A 106 1.63 -6.14 3.88
CA HIS A 106 0.90 -6.48 5.10
C HIS A 106 -0.62 -6.47 4.86
N MET A 107 -1.15 -5.43 4.23
CA MET A 107 -2.56 -5.36 3.85
C MET A 107 -2.95 -6.49 2.90
N MET A 108 -2.12 -6.83 1.91
CA MET A 108 -2.42 -7.90 0.95
C MET A 108 -2.61 -9.27 1.58
N LYS A 109 -2.00 -9.54 2.74
CA LYS A 109 -2.14 -10.82 3.45
C LYS A 109 -3.56 -11.03 3.99
N ASP A 110 -4.03 -10.09 4.78
CA ASP A 110 -5.22 -10.32 5.62
C ASP A 110 -6.31 -9.24 5.50
N PHE A 111 -6.06 -8.15 4.78
CA PHE A 111 -6.97 -7.01 4.73
C PHE A 111 -8.33 -7.34 4.13
N SER A 112 -8.39 -8.29 3.20
CA SER A 112 -9.64 -8.78 2.66
C SER A 112 -10.56 -9.44 3.70
N LYS A 113 -10.02 -9.88 4.85
CA LYS A 113 -10.82 -10.47 5.94
C LYS A 113 -11.45 -9.40 6.85
N ILE A 114 -10.95 -8.17 6.81
CA ILE A 114 -11.39 -7.09 7.66
C ILE A 114 -12.16 -6.00 6.92
N SER A 115 -12.10 -5.97 5.59
CA SER A 115 -12.92 -5.11 4.75
C SER A 115 -14.35 -5.63 4.66
N ASP A 116 -15.32 -4.74 4.52
CA ASP A 116 -16.72 -5.12 4.26
C ASP A 116 -16.91 -5.61 2.83
N LEU A 117 -16.18 -5.00 1.89
CA LEU A 117 -16.12 -5.41 0.48
C LEU A 117 -14.67 -5.47 0.01
N THR A 118 -14.29 -6.58 -0.60
CA THR A 118 -13.03 -6.68 -1.37
C THR A 118 -13.33 -6.80 -2.85
N ILE A 119 -12.79 -5.89 -3.63
CA ILE A 119 -12.80 -5.92 -5.10
C ILE A 119 -11.42 -6.41 -5.57
N PHE A 120 -11.37 -7.61 -6.12
CA PHE A 120 -10.15 -8.20 -6.68
C PHE A 120 -9.93 -7.65 -8.08
N LEU A 121 -8.79 -7.03 -8.30
CA LEU A 121 -8.40 -6.49 -9.60
C LEU A 121 -7.61 -7.52 -10.41
N ASP A 122 -7.79 -7.50 -11.72
CA ASP A 122 -6.95 -8.23 -12.66
C ASP A 122 -5.66 -7.44 -12.98
N ASN A 123 -4.87 -7.99 -13.91
CA ASN A 123 -3.63 -7.36 -14.35
C ASN A 123 -3.82 -6.03 -15.11
N SER A 124 -5.03 -5.75 -15.57
CA SER A 124 -5.42 -4.58 -16.38
C SER A 124 -6.26 -3.57 -15.59
N HIS A 125 -6.23 -3.62 -14.26
CA HIS A 125 -7.02 -2.78 -13.35
C HIS A 125 -8.54 -3.01 -13.39
N ARG A 126 -9.03 -4.06 -14.06
CA ARG A 126 -10.46 -4.34 -14.13
C ARG A 126 -10.87 -5.15 -12.91
N SER A 127 -12.09 -4.95 -12.45
CA SER A 127 -12.70 -5.79 -11.42
C SER A 127 -12.88 -7.22 -11.97
N LYS A 128 -12.21 -8.19 -11.33
CA LYS A 128 -12.32 -9.61 -11.66
C LYS A 128 -13.36 -10.32 -10.80
N LYS A 129 -13.46 -9.94 -9.53
CA LYS A 129 -14.31 -10.58 -8.51
C LYS A 129 -14.59 -9.59 -7.40
N MET A 130 -15.79 -9.66 -6.85
CA MET A 130 -16.17 -8.96 -5.62
C MET A 130 -16.51 -9.97 -4.54
N LYS A 131 -16.13 -9.67 -3.31
CA LYS A 131 -16.48 -10.50 -2.15
C LYS A 131 -16.92 -9.60 -1.01
N PHE A 132 -18.16 -9.80 -0.57
CA PHE A 132 -18.71 -9.18 0.63
C PHE A 132 -18.39 -10.04 1.85
N PHE A 133 -18.09 -9.39 2.95
CA PHE A 133 -17.88 -10.03 4.23
C PHE A 133 -18.89 -9.46 5.21
N ASN A 134 -19.89 -10.26 5.56
CA ASN A 134 -20.79 -9.92 6.65
C ASN A 134 -20.00 -9.98 7.96
N LYS A 135 -19.95 -8.86 8.66
CA LYS A 135 -19.48 -8.76 10.05
C LYS A 135 -20.66 -8.74 10.97
#